data_296c6204a9162d965093308c1dd4f495
#
_entry.id   296c6204a9162d965093308c1dd4f495
#
_cell.length_a   1.000
_cell.length_b   1.000
_cell.length_c   1.000
_cell.angle_alpha   90.00
_cell.angle_beta   90.00
_cell.angle_gamma   90.00
#
_symmetry.space_group_name_H-M   'P 1'
#
loop_
_entity.id
_entity.type
_entity.pdbx_description
1 polymer ?
#
loop_
_entity_poly.entity_id
_entity_poly.type
_entity_poly.pdbx_seq_one_letter_code
_entity_poly.pdbx_strand_id
1 'polypeptide(L)'
;MSQSDPSTTVSARDEVLARGLIDWVPLQRLHYHVIQEHPDMPVSKVQQLVFDLVRSLIDEGLVELGDLNGPADKFVPWTSPLAESLERIRKVYVDRYDEDTIWPWYAWLNLTPKGEAAAERIESGHTG
;
A
#
# COMPACT_ATOMS: atom_id res chain seq x y z
N MET A 1 -15.21 27.18 9.26
CA MET A 1 -14.67 26.67 9.07
C MET A 1 -14.40 25.81 8.78
N SER A 2 -14.51 25.73 8.74
CA SER A 2 -14.10 24.88 8.59
C SER A 2 -13.83 24.16 8.25
N GLN A 3 -13.64 23.93 8.15
CA GLN A 3 -13.18 23.19 7.87
C GLN A 3 -12.98 22.26 7.59
N SER A 4 -13.10 22.11 7.61
CA SER A 4 -12.80 21.29 7.39
C SER A 4 -12.56 20.63 6.75
N ASP A 5 -12.45 20.43 6.79
CA ASP A 5 -12.06 19.87 6.21
C ASP A 5 -11.32 19.04 5.56
N PRO A 6 -11.09 19.28 4.53
CA PRO A 6 -10.27 18.34 3.77
C PRO A 6 -9.00 17.95 4.50
N SER A 7 -8.54 18.77 5.37
CA SER A 7 -7.37 18.49 6.20
C SER A 7 -7.59 17.26 7.09
N THR A 8 -8.82 16.82 7.24
CA THR A 8 -9.10 15.63 8.02
C THR A 8 -9.09 14.37 7.17
N THR A 9 -8.99 14.52 5.84
CA THR A 9 -8.93 13.38 4.94
C THR A 9 -7.48 12.99 4.72
N VAL A 10 -7.10 11.84 5.22
CA VAL A 10 -5.75 11.34 5.07
C VAL A 10 -5.63 10.66 3.71
N SER A 11 -4.58 10.96 2.96
CA SER A 11 -4.37 10.33 1.65
C SER A 11 -4.09 8.85 1.81
N ALA A 12 -4.38 8.08 0.75
CA ALA A 12 -4.08 6.65 0.75
C ALA A 12 -2.61 6.41 1.04
N ARG A 13 -1.74 7.22 0.46
CA ARG A 13 -0.29 7.13 0.67
C ARG A 13 0.06 7.26 2.15
N ASP A 14 -0.46 8.29 2.81
CA ASP A 14 -0.15 8.52 4.22
C ASP A 14 -0.72 7.42 5.11
N GLU A 15 -1.92 6.91 4.77
CA GLU A 15 -2.52 5.81 5.52
C GLU A 15 -1.68 4.55 5.43
N VAL A 16 -1.16 4.24 4.24
CA VAL A 16 -0.32 3.05 4.04
C VAL A 16 0.96 3.18 4.88
N LEU A 17 1.59 4.35 4.85
CA LEU A 17 2.81 4.57 5.63
C LEU A 17 2.54 4.46 7.13
N ALA A 18 1.47 5.07 7.61
CA ALA A 18 1.12 5.00 9.03
C ALA A 18 0.84 3.56 9.47
N ARG A 19 0.12 2.81 8.63
CA ARG A 19 -0.16 1.40 8.90
C ARG A 19 1.12 0.58 8.96
N GLY A 20 2.08 0.91 8.11
CA GLY A 20 3.35 0.19 8.06
C GLY A 20 4.16 0.29 9.34
N LEU A 21 3.92 1.31 10.16
CA LEU A 21 4.58 1.41 11.46
C LEU A 21 4.06 0.38 12.44
N ILE A 22 2.83 -0.10 12.24
CA ILE A 22 2.18 -1.05 13.14
C ILE A 22 2.42 -2.48 12.69
N ASP A 23 2.32 -2.72 11.37
CA ASP A 23 2.39 -4.06 10.82
C ASP A 23 2.71 -3.97 9.34
N TRP A 24 3.01 -5.11 8.72
CA TRP A 24 3.15 -5.17 7.26
C TRP A 24 1.79 -4.87 6.63
N VAL A 25 1.83 -4.27 5.42
CA VAL A 25 0.61 -3.79 4.76
C VAL A 25 0.31 -4.67 3.56
N PRO A 26 -0.83 -5.38 3.56
CA PRO A 26 -1.19 -6.21 2.41
C PRO A 26 -1.77 -5.39 1.26
N LEU A 27 -1.72 -5.96 0.08
CA LEU A 27 -2.28 -5.33 -1.13
C LEU A 27 -3.73 -4.90 -0.93
N GLN A 28 -4.51 -5.71 -0.22
CA GLN A 28 -5.91 -5.42 0.08
C GLN A 28 -6.06 -4.06 0.79
N ARG A 29 -5.13 -3.72 1.66
CA ARG A 29 -5.21 -2.48 2.40
C ARG A 29 -4.96 -1.27 1.50
N LEU A 30 -4.06 -1.40 0.53
CA LEU A 30 -3.84 -0.34 -0.44
C LEU A 30 -5.11 -0.10 -1.26
N HIS A 31 -5.73 -1.19 -1.72
CA HIS A 31 -6.96 -1.11 -2.47
C HIS A 31 -8.05 -0.41 -1.65
N TYR A 32 -8.18 -0.80 -0.39
CA TYR A 32 -9.16 -0.22 0.52
C TYR A 32 -8.97 1.29 0.68
N HIS A 33 -7.74 1.72 0.92
CA HIS A 33 -7.47 3.15 1.14
C HIS A 33 -7.70 3.97 -0.11
N VAL A 34 -7.39 3.42 -1.29
CA VAL A 34 -7.66 4.13 -2.54
C VAL A 34 -9.18 4.28 -2.74
N ILE A 35 -9.95 3.24 -2.42
CA ILE A 35 -11.41 3.33 -2.50
C ILE A 35 -11.95 4.39 -1.53
N GLN A 36 -11.41 4.46 -0.33
CA GLN A 36 -11.83 5.47 0.64
C GLN A 36 -11.57 6.88 0.13
N GLU A 37 -10.48 7.05 -0.61
CA GLU A 37 -10.12 8.34 -1.18
C GLU A 37 -10.96 8.69 -2.40
N HIS A 38 -11.43 7.66 -3.12
CA HIS A 38 -12.17 7.83 -4.39
C HIS A 38 -13.37 6.88 -4.42
N PRO A 39 -14.40 7.10 -3.60
CA PRO A 39 -15.48 6.12 -3.42
C PRO A 39 -16.30 5.80 -4.67
N ASP A 40 -16.33 6.69 -5.64
CA ASP A 40 -17.12 6.47 -6.86
C ASP A 40 -16.28 6.01 -8.05
N MET A 41 -15.00 5.69 -7.82
CA MET A 41 -14.11 5.36 -8.91
C MET A 41 -14.30 3.91 -9.37
N PRO A 42 -14.29 3.65 -10.70
CA PRO A 42 -14.36 2.28 -11.21
C PRO A 42 -13.16 1.46 -10.75
N VAL A 43 -13.37 0.15 -10.60
CA VAL A 43 -12.33 -0.77 -10.11
C VAL A 43 -11.04 -0.66 -10.91
N SER A 44 -11.14 -0.61 -12.24
CA SER A 44 -9.93 -0.54 -13.09
C SER A 44 -9.09 0.70 -12.78
N LYS A 45 -9.74 1.81 -12.45
CA LYS A 45 -9.02 3.04 -12.09
C LYS A 45 -8.43 2.93 -10.70
N VAL A 46 -9.15 2.30 -9.77
CA VAL A 46 -8.62 2.04 -8.42
C VAL A 46 -7.35 1.20 -8.53
N GLN A 47 -7.39 0.14 -9.34
CA GLN A 47 -6.24 -0.72 -9.53
C GLN A 47 -5.05 0.04 -10.10
N GLN A 48 -5.31 0.93 -11.07
CA GLN A 48 -4.25 1.75 -11.64
C GLN A 48 -3.59 2.64 -10.58
N LEU A 49 -4.41 3.24 -9.73
CA LEU A 49 -3.89 4.09 -8.64
C LEU A 49 -3.11 3.28 -7.61
N VAL A 50 -3.53 2.04 -7.35
CA VAL A 50 -2.78 1.17 -6.45
C VAL A 50 -1.40 0.89 -7.01
N PHE A 51 -1.29 0.58 -8.32
CA PHE A 51 0.00 0.37 -8.95
C PHE A 51 0.86 1.62 -8.92
N ASP A 52 0.25 2.78 -9.20
CA ASP A 52 0.98 4.05 -9.15
C ASP A 52 1.52 4.31 -7.74
N LEU A 53 0.71 3.99 -6.73
CA LEU A 53 1.10 4.19 -5.34
C LEU A 53 2.27 3.27 -4.96
N VAL A 54 2.18 1.99 -5.32
CA VAL A 54 3.26 1.04 -5.04
C VAL A 54 4.55 1.50 -5.71
N ARG A 55 4.47 1.86 -6.98
CA ARG A 55 5.64 2.30 -7.73
C ARG A 55 6.27 3.54 -7.09
N SER A 56 5.45 4.50 -6.72
CA SER A 56 5.92 5.73 -6.11
C SER A 56 6.62 5.47 -4.78
N LEU A 57 6.02 4.64 -3.94
CA LEU A 57 6.60 4.33 -2.62
C LEU A 57 7.93 3.60 -2.76
N ILE A 58 8.05 2.69 -3.73
CA ILE A 58 9.29 1.97 -3.96
C ILE A 58 10.36 2.88 -4.55
N ASP A 59 9.97 3.71 -5.54
CA ASP A 59 10.92 4.64 -6.16
C ASP A 59 11.49 5.63 -5.16
N GLU A 60 10.70 6.00 -4.17
CA GLU A 60 11.18 6.91 -3.13
C GLU A 60 11.95 6.18 -2.03
N GLY A 61 12.05 4.86 -2.13
CA GLY A 61 12.79 4.08 -1.17
C GLY A 61 12.10 3.90 0.19
N LEU A 62 10.79 4.05 0.22
CA LEU A 62 10.04 4.01 1.47
C LEU A 62 9.53 2.64 1.85
N VAL A 63 9.31 1.77 0.85
CA VAL A 63 8.82 0.41 1.11
C VAL A 63 9.53 -0.60 0.23
N GLU A 64 9.42 -1.86 0.61
CA GLU A 64 9.82 -2.98 -0.24
C GLU A 64 8.65 -3.95 -0.33
N LEU A 65 8.56 -4.67 -1.45
CA LEU A 65 7.53 -5.69 -1.66
C LEU A 65 8.04 -7.04 -1.23
N GLY A 66 7.17 -7.88 -0.72
CA GLY A 66 7.55 -9.22 -0.34
C GLY A 66 6.37 -10.11 0.00
N ASP A 67 6.70 -11.27 0.55
CA ASP A 67 5.74 -12.27 1.01
C ASP A 67 5.82 -12.39 2.53
N LEU A 68 4.71 -12.83 3.13
CA LEU A 68 4.74 -13.28 4.52
C LEU A 68 4.74 -14.80 4.49
N ASN A 69 5.81 -15.40 5.00
CA ASN A 69 6.00 -16.82 4.93
C ASN A 69 6.24 -17.47 6.28
N GLY A 70 5.78 -18.71 6.37
CA GLY A 70 6.09 -19.60 7.47
C GLY A 70 5.31 -19.30 8.74
N PRO A 71 5.48 -20.16 9.72
CA PRO A 71 4.72 -20.05 10.97
C PRO A 71 5.08 -18.83 11.80
N ALA A 72 6.21 -18.21 11.52
CA ALA A 72 6.62 -16.99 12.23
C ALA A 72 6.16 -15.71 11.52
N ASP A 73 5.42 -15.85 10.42
CA ASP A 73 4.96 -14.70 9.63
C ASP A 73 6.08 -13.73 9.34
N LYS A 74 7.17 -14.25 8.79
CA LYS A 74 8.32 -13.42 8.46
C LYS A 74 8.13 -12.77 7.11
N PHE A 75 8.50 -11.50 7.03
CA PHE A 75 8.51 -10.80 5.76
C PHE A 75 9.73 -11.23 4.95
N VAL A 76 9.48 -11.69 3.73
CA VAL A 76 10.55 -12.11 2.82
C VAL A 76 10.49 -11.21 1.59
N PRO A 77 11.46 -10.30 1.41
CA PRO A 77 11.40 -9.37 0.28
C PRO A 77 11.57 -10.09 -1.04
N TRP A 78 10.85 -9.61 -2.05
CA TRP A 78 11.00 -10.11 -3.41
C TRP A 78 12.31 -9.58 -3.98
N THR A 79 13.02 -10.43 -4.72
CA THR A 79 14.29 -10.05 -5.32
C THR A 79 14.15 -9.66 -6.79
N SER A 80 12.97 -9.80 -7.37
CA SER A 80 12.75 -9.47 -8.77
C SER A 80 12.75 -7.96 -9.00
N PRO A 81 13.09 -7.52 -10.22
CA PRO A 81 12.99 -6.09 -10.56
C PRO A 81 11.56 -5.57 -10.40
N LEU A 82 11.42 -4.27 -10.17
CA LEU A 82 10.12 -3.67 -9.94
C LEU A 82 9.11 -3.99 -11.04
N ALA A 83 9.51 -3.84 -12.30
CA ALA A 83 8.58 -4.10 -13.41
C ALA A 83 8.05 -5.52 -13.38
N GLU A 84 8.92 -6.48 -13.07
CA GLU A 84 8.53 -7.89 -13.00
C GLU A 84 7.63 -8.14 -11.79
N SER A 85 7.94 -7.51 -10.66
CA SER A 85 7.12 -7.62 -9.46
C SER A 85 5.72 -7.08 -9.70
N LEU A 86 5.61 -5.94 -10.38
CA LEU A 86 4.31 -5.37 -10.69
C LEU A 86 3.51 -6.24 -11.65
N GLU A 87 4.20 -6.90 -12.59
CA GLU A 87 3.53 -7.82 -13.50
C GLU A 87 2.99 -9.05 -12.77
N ARG A 88 3.73 -9.55 -11.79
CA ARG A 88 3.26 -10.64 -10.94
C ARG A 88 1.97 -10.24 -10.22
N ILE A 89 1.94 -9.04 -9.68
CA ILE A 89 0.75 -8.54 -8.99
C ILE A 89 -0.40 -8.40 -9.97
N ARG A 90 -0.15 -7.88 -11.17
CA ARG A 90 -1.20 -7.70 -12.19
C ARG A 90 -1.93 -9.01 -12.50
N LYS A 91 -1.18 -10.09 -12.65
CA LYS A 91 -1.77 -11.39 -13.01
C LYS A 91 -2.76 -11.89 -11.97
N VAL A 92 -2.61 -11.48 -10.75
CA VAL A 92 -3.48 -11.91 -9.65
C VAL A 92 -4.52 -10.85 -9.33
N TYR A 93 -4.10 -9.62 -9.21
CA TYR A 93 -4.95 -8.52 -8.76
C TYR A 93 -5.90 -8.03 -9.85
N VAL A 94 -5.44 -7.96 -11.09
CA VAL A 94 -6.26 -7.48 -12.20
C VAL A 94 -6.94 -8.63 -12.91
N ASP A 95 -6.15 -9.61 -13.37
CA ASP A 95 -6.66 -10.70 -14.20
C ASP A 95 -7.53 -11.68 -13.42
N ARG A 96 -7.31 -11.79 -12.12
CA ARG A 96 -8.04 -12.71 -11.25
C ARG A 96 -8.67 -11.98 -10.07
N TYR A 97 -9.16 -10.79 -10.34
CA TYR A 97 -9.74 -9.93 -9.30
C TYR A 97 -10.90 -10.61 -8.57
N ASP A 98 -11.67 -11.45 -9.26
CA ASP A 98 -12.80 -12.17 -8.66
C ASP A 98 -12.37 -13.18 -7.60
N GLU A 99 -11.10 -13.57 -7.62
CA GLU A 99 -10.57 -14.51 -6.63
C GLU A 99 -10.07 -13.72 -5.43
N ASP A 100 -11.02 -13.21 -4.67
CA ASP A 100 -10.74 -12.27 -3.59
C ASP A 100 -10.18 -12.93 -2.33
N THR A 101 -9.87 -14.22 -2.38
CA THR A 101 -9.15 -14.89 -1.32
C THR A 101 -7.65 -14.97 -1.63
N ILE A 102 -7.25 -14.59 -2.83
CA ILE A 102 -5.86 -14.71 -3.29
C ILE A 102 -5.19 -13.35 -3.39
N TRP A 103 -5.75 -12.47 -4.25
CA TRP A 103 -5.05 -11.21 -4.54
C TRP A 103 -4.88 -10.31 -3.31
N PRO A 104 -5.81 -10.25 -2.34
CA PRO A 104 -5.65 -9.33 -1.21
C PRO A 104 -4.39 -9.61 -0.39
N TRP A 105 -3.96 -10.85 -0.37
CA TRP A 105 -2.84 -11.29 0.46
C TRP A 105 -1.62 -11.73 -0.36
N TYR A 106 -1.62 -11.42 -1.66
CA TYR A 106 -0.57 -11.88 -2.56
C TYR A 106 0.75 -11.14 -2.37
N ALA A 107 0.68 -9.86 -2.08
CA ALA A 107 1.86 -9.03 -1.91
C ALA A 107 1.72 -8.22 -0.64
N TRP A 108 2.84 -8.00 0.03
CA TRP A 108 2.90 -7.25 1.28
C TRP A 108 3.95 -6.16 1.17
N LEU A 109 3.75 -5.05 1.87
CA LEU A 109 4.70 -3.95 1.91
C LEU A 109 5.31 -3.87 3.30
N ASN A 110 6.63 -3.69 3.33
CA ASN A 110 7.38 -3.46 4.56
C ASN A 110 8.05 -2.10 4.45
N LEU A 111 7.96 -1.30 5.50
CA LEU A 111 8.64 -0.01 5.50
C LEU A 111 10.15 -0.21 5.62
N THR A 112 10.90 0.55 4.82
CA THR A 112 12.33 0.67 5.00
C THR A 112 12.58 1.65 6.14
N PRO A 113 13.83 1.78 6.65
CA PRO A 113 14.13 2.81 7.65
C PRO A 113 13.71 4.21 7.19
N LYS A 114 13.89 4.50 5.91
CA LYS A 114 13.46 5.79 5.34
C LYS A 114 11.94 5.92 5.39
N GLY A 115 11.24 4.81 5.11
CA GLY A 115 9.78 4.78 5.18
C GLY A 115 9.27 4.97 6.59
N GLU A 116 9.94 4.36 7.57
CA GLU A 116 9.60 4.53 8.97
C GLU A 116 9.73 5.98 9.41
N ALA A 117 10.81 6.63 8.98
CA ALA A 117 11.01 8.05 9.32
C ALA A 117 9.93 8.91 8.69
N ALA A 118 9.55 8.62 7.44
CA ALA A 118 8.49 9.36 6.77
C ALA A 118 7.15 9.17 7.48
N ALA A 119 6.86 7.93 7.89
CA ALA A 119 5.62 7.61 8.59
C ALA A 119 5.54 8.30 9.95
N GLU A 120 6.66 8.35 10.64
CA GLU A 120 6.72 9.02 11.95
C GLU A 120 6.47 10.52 11.83
N ARG A 121 6.96 11.13 10.75
CA ARG A 121 6.68 12.54 10.51
C ARG A 121 5.19 12.79 10.26
N ILE A 122 4.53 11.87 9.57
CA ILE A 122 3.09 11.96 9.35
C ILE A 122 2.34 11.88 10.67
N GLU A 123 2.70 10.92 11.52
CA GLU A 123 2.07 10.75 12.83
C GLU A 123 2.28 11.99 13.70
N SER A 124 3.48 12.53 13.69
CA SER A 124 3.77 13.75 14.45
C SER A 124 2.96 14.92 13.96
N GLY A 125 2.79 15.04 12.65
CA GLY A 125 1.99 16.11 12.07
C GLY A 125 0.53 16.04 12.47
N HIS A 126 0.01 14.83 12.70
CA HIS A 126 -1.38 14.65 13.09
C HIS A 126 -1.65 15.00 14.54
N THR A 127 -0.63 14.94 15.36
CA THR A 127 -0.79 15.24 16.80
C THR A 127 -0.60 16.72 17.11
N GLY A 128 0.02 17.42 16.19
CA GLY A 128 0.29 18.85 16.38
C GLY A 128 -0.81 19.76 15.93
#